data_e7a0cddf54609a886c4f97265b1e8bab
#
_entry.id   e7a0cddf54609a886c4f97265b1e8bab
#
_cell.length_a   1.000
_cell.length_b   1.000
_cell.length_c   1.000
_cell.angle_alpha   90.00
_cell.angle_beta   90.00
_cell.angle_gamma   90.00
#
_symmetry.space_group_name_H-M   'P 1'
#
loop_
_entity.id
_entity.type
_entity.pdbx_description
1 polymer ?
#
loop_
_entity_poly.entity_id
_entity_poly.type
_entity_poly.pdbx_seq_one_letter_code
_entity_poly.pdbx_strand_id
1 'polypeptide(L)'
;MIARIAALLAFATLFAPLPAHAQKFEPGSVYICPNHAETGIDCYLDAVVHLYTMCRHVKSIEIIEFGHAKAQEGVNGAKSEYCVDKQKINITRPYQAALRESSGYRDAVEHLRNLQQFWLDAMARLRWTGEAAQDYEDRVIKVYDELSWKIDEVRVSFSTAQDNASAPAAGAKAKAPPKAKAPTKKN
;
A
#
# COMPACT_ATOMS: atom_id res chain seq x y z
N MET A 1 60.10 5.41 -16.68
CA MET A 1 58.92 4.53 -16.59
C MET A 1 58.27 4.55 -15.20
N ILE A 2 58.32 5.62 -14.43
CA ILE A 2 57.83 5.67 -13.04
C ILE A 2 56.57 6.60 -12.88
N ALA A 3 56.16 7.30 -13.94
CA ALA A 3 55.11 8.33 -13.84
C ALA A 3 53.69 7.84 -14.18
N ARG A 4 53.44 6.54 -14.43
CA ARG A 4 52.12 6.01 -14.84
C ARG A 4 51.41 5.18 -13.78
N ILE A 5 51.99 4.97 -12.59
CA ILE A 5 51.38 4.14 -11.54
C ILE A 5 50.64 4.97 -10.48
N ALA A 6 50.86 6.28 -10.43
CA ALA A 6 50.23 7.15 -9.43
C ALA A 6 48.74 7.54 -9.74
N ALA A 7 48.27 7.35 -10.97
CA ALA A 7 46.92 7.75 -11.37
C ALA A 7 45.82 6.69 -11.11
N LEU A 8 46.19 5.47 -10.77
CA LEU A 8 45.23 4.37 -10.57
C LEU A 8 44.79 4.17 -9.11
N LEU A 9 45.45 4.82 -8.15
CA LEU A 9 45.13 4.71 -6.71
C LEU A 9 44.13 5.78 -6.23
N ALA A 10 43.84 6.81 -7.02
CA ALA A 10 42.93 7.89 -6.61
C ALA A 10 41.44 7.61 -6.90
N PHE A 11 41.10 6.53 -7.63
CA PHE A 11 39.71 6.22 -7.97
C PHE A 11 39.04 5.18 -7.04
N ALA A 12 39.81 4.57 -6.15
CA ALA A 12 39.31 3.50 -5.28
C ALA A 12 38.60 3.99 -4.00
N THR A 13 38.61 5.28 -3.70
CA THR A 13 38.06 5.82 -2.43
C THR A 13 36.67 6.44 -2.57
N LEU A 14 36.06 6.47 -3.78
CA LEU A 14 34.77 7.09 -4.01
C LEU A 14 33.58 6.10 -3.93
N PHE A 15 33.83 4.82 -3.75
CA PHE A 15 32.81 3.81 -3.46
C PHE A 15 32.94 3.30 -2.02
N ALA A 16 32.96 4.22 -1.04
CA ALA A 16 32.59 3.80 0.30
C ALA A 16 31.13 3.33 0.23
N PRO A 17 30.81 2.05 0.53
CA PRO A 17 29.43 1.65 0.65
C PRO A 17 28.83 2.53 1.75
N LEU A 18 27.84 3.36 1.38
CA LEU A 18 26.98 4.00 2.36
C LEU A 18 26.59 2.90 3.35
N PRO A 19 26.69 3.12 4.67
CA PRO A 19 26.16 2.16 5.61
C PRO A 19 24.69 1.98 5.25
N ALA A 20 24.38 0.89 4.57
CA ALA A 20 23.04 0.40 4.50
C ALA A 20 22.66 0.20 5.98
N HIS A 21 21.89 1.13 6.53
CA HIS A 21 21.10 0.86 7.72
C HIS A 21 20.14 -0.27 7.29
N ALA A 22 20.66 -1.49 7.30
CA ALA A 22 19.84 -2.68 7.32
C ALA A 22 19.03 -2.53 8.62
N GLN A 23 17.87 -1.90 8.50
CA GLN A 23 16.89 -1.93 9.57
C GLN A 23 16.71 -3.41 9.88
N LYS A 24 17.15 -3.78 11.09
CA LYS A 24 17.08 -5.16 11.59
C LYS A 24 15.60 -5.50 11.58
N PHE A 25 15.20 -6.20 10.54
CA PHE A 25 13.83 -6.56 10.31
C PHE A 25 13.42 -7.56 11.39
N GLU A 26 12.59 -7.14 12.35
CA GLU A 26 11.96 -8.04 13.31
C GLU A 26 10.56 -8.37 12.78
N PRO A 27 10.34 -9.62 12.28
CA PRO A 27 9.01 -10.06 11.92
C PRO A 27 8.10 -9.97 13.16
N GLY A 28 7.20 -9.00 13.17
CA GLY A 28 6.28 -8.82 14.28
C GLY A 28 6.30 -7.43 14.95
N SER A 29 7.12 -6.49 14.47
CA SER A 29 7.00 -5.09 14.88
C SER A 29 5.61 -4.57 14.51
N VAL A 30 4.98 -3.84 15.43
CA VAL A 30 3.71 -3.14 15.17
C VAL A 30 3.99 -2.10 14.09
N TYR A 31 3.17 -2.09 13.03
CA TYR A 31 3.27 -1.04 12.02
C TYR A 31 2.93 0.32 12.64
N ILE A 32 3.86 1.24 12.53
CA ILE A 32 3.71 2.63 12.97
C ILE A 32 3.60 3.47 11.70
N CYS A 33 2.54 4.28 11.61
CA CYS A 33 2.38 5.19 10.48
C CYS A 33 3.59 6.11 10.37
N PRO A 34 4.15 6.26 9.15
CA PRO A 34 5.26 7.19 8.94
C PRO A 34 4.84 8.62 9.24
N ASN A 35 5.78 9.46 9.66
CA ASN A 35 5.52 10.85 10.03
C ASN A 35 4.97 11.72 8.89
N HIS A 36 5.13 11.27 7.64
CA HIS A 36 4.58 11.95 6.45
C HIS A 36 3.15 11.52 6.10
N ALA A 37 2.60 10.51 6.77
CA ALA A 37 1.20 10.14 6.59
C ALA A 37 0.32 11.17 7.29
N GLU A 38 -0.24 12.08 6.51
CA GLU A 38 -1.08 13.19 6.99
C GLU A 38 -2.47 12.70 7.38
N THR A 39 -2.92 11.60 6.78
CA THR A 39 -4.27 11.06 6.94
C THR A 39 -4.25 9.58 7.34
N GLY A 40 -5.38 9.09 7.84
CA GLY A 40 -5.56 7.66 8.11
C GLY A 40 -5.54 6.83 6.83
N ILE A 41 -5.95 7.41 5.70
CA ILE A 41 -5.88 6.79 4.37
C ILE A 41 -4.43 6.65 3.95
N ASP A 42 -3.62 7.70 4.02
CA ASP A 42 -2.20 7.63 3.66
C ASP A 42 -1.45 6.59 4.49
N CYS A 43 -1.73 6.56 5.80
CA CYS A 43 -1.18 5.55 6.69
C CYS A 43 -1.57 4.12 6.26
N TYR A 44 -2.82 3.91 5.87
CA TYR A 44 -3.28 2.60 5.41
C TYR A 44 -2.64 2.20 4.08
N LEU A 45 -2.58 3.11 3.10
CA LEU A 45 -1.99 2.83 1.80
C LEU A 45 -0.50 2.51 1.90
N ASP A 46 0.23 3.22 2.77
CA ASP A 46 1.63 2.92 3.06
C ASP A 46 1.78 1.56 3.76
N ALA A 47 0.91 1.26 4.73
CA ALA A 47 0.90 -0.03 5.41
C ALA A 47 0.68 -1.21 4.44
N VAL A 48 -0.23 -1.07 3.48
CA VAL A 48 -0.52 -2.08 2.44
C VAL A 48 0.76 -2.46 1.68
N VAL A 49 1.51 -1.47 1.20
CA VAL A 49 2.76 -1.67 0.45
C VAL A 49 3.85 -2.25 1.35
N HIS A 50 4.07 -1.60 2.48
CA HIS A 50 5.16 -1.95 3.40
C HIS A 50 5.03 -3.38 3.93
N LEU A 51 3.84 -3.75 4.44
CA LEU A 51 3.62 -5.06 5.04
C LEU A 51 3.66 -6.19 4.01
N TYR A 52 3.18 -5.95 2.78
CA TYR A 52 3.31 -6.90 1.68
C TYR A 52 4.77 -7.12 1.29
N THR A 53 5.51 -6.04 1.01
CA THR A 53 6.92 -6.08 0.59
C THR A 53 7.78 -6.77 1.65
N MET A 54 7.48 -6.52 2.91
CA MET A 54 8.13 -7.11 4.07
C MET A 54 8.00 -8.62 4.08
N CYS A 55 6.79 -9.16 3.99
CA CYS A 55 6.58 -10.60 4.00
C CYS A 55 7.08 -11.27 2.72
N ARG A 56 7.00 -10.59 1.57
CA ARG A 56 7.65 -11.03 0.33
C ARG A 56 9.16 -11.21 0.54
N HIS A 57 9.83 -10.23 1.16
CA HIS A 57 11.26 -10.31 1.43
C HIS A 57 11.62 -11.47 2.36
N VAL A 58 10.86 -11.67 3.44
CA VAL A 58 11.04 -12.84 4.33
C VAL A 58 10.92 -14.15 3.55
N LYS A 59 9.96 -14.25 2.64
CA LYS A 59 9.75 -15.44 1.81
C LYS A 59 10.91 -15.66 0.83
N SER A 60 11.37 -14.59 0.16
CA SER A 60 12.52 -14.71 -0.75
C SER A 60 13.79 -15.18 -0.01
N ILE A 61 14.02 -14.72 1.22
CA ILE A 61 15.14 -15.22 2.04
C ILE A 61 14.97 -16.71 2.34
N GLU A 62 13.78 -17.16 2.75
CA GLU A 62 13.52 -18.58 3.01
C GLU A 62 13.78 -19.45 1.77
N ILE A 63 13.38 -18.98 0.59
CA ILE A 63 13.62 -19.66 -0.68
C ILE A 63 15.13 -19.82 -0.94
N ILE A 64 15.91 -18.79 -0.67
CA ILE A 64 17.37 -18.81 -0.82
C ILE A 64 18.02 -19.73 0.22
N GLU A 65 17.62 -19.64 1.49
CA GLU A 65 18.18 -20.42 2.60
C GLU A 65 17.93 -21.93 2.46
N PHE A 66 16.74 -22.33 2.05
CA PHE A 66 16.36 -23.74 1.95
C PHE A 66 16.72 -24.38 0.61
N GLY A 67 17.07 -23.57 -0.40
CA GLY A 67 17.45 -24.01 -1.74
C GLY A 67 16.29 -24.68 -2.50
N HIS A 68 16.53 -24.92 -3.79
CA HIS A 68 15.52 -25.45 -4.70
C HIS A 68 14.99 -26.86 -4.30
N ALA A 69 15.77 -27.66 -3.60
CA ALA A 69 15.38 -29.05 -3.25
C ALA A 69 14.23 -29.09 -2.24
N LYS A 70 14.25 -28.24 -1.21
CA LYS A 70 13.14 -28.16 -0.22
C LYS A 70 11.95 -27.36 -0.71
N ALA A 71 12.17 -26.45 -1.63
CA ALA A 71 11.11 -25.71 -2.26
C ALA A 71 10.18 -26.61 -3.09
N GLN A 72 10.74 -27.62 -3.76
CA GLN A 72 9.97 -28.65 -4.45
C GLN A 72 9.10 -29.50 -3.50
N GLU A 73 9.44 -29.56 -2.23
CA GLU A 73 8.64 -30.27 -1.21
C GLU A 73 7.45 -29.42 -0.72
N GLY A 74 7.27 -28.20 -1.24
CA GLY A 74 6.16 -27.32 -0.85
C GLY A 74 6.25 -26.81 0.58
N VAL A 75 7.45 -26.82 1.18
CA VAL A 75 7.66 -26.35 2.55
C VAL A 75 7.59 -24.82 2.58
N ASN A 76 6.46 -24.32 3.06
CA ASN A 76 6.37 -22.94 3.47
C ASN A 76 7.09 -22.79 4.81
N GLY A 77 8.14 -21.96 4.83
CA GLY A 77 8.90 -21.76 6.04
C GLY A 77 8.05 -21.08 7.12
N ALA A 78 8.26 -21.50 8.36
CA ALA A 78 7.53 -20.96 9.51
C ALA A 78 7.66 -19.43 9.66
N LYS A 79 8.79 -18.84 9.21
CA LYS A 79 9.03 -17.40 9.29
C LYS A 79 8.09 -16.59 8.38
N SER A 80 7.90 -17.03 7.12
CA SER A 80 7.02 -16.33 6.18
C SER A 80 5.55 -16.51 6.54
N GLU A 81 5.11 -17.68 6.99
CA GLU A 81 3.75 -17.91 7.47
C GLU A 81 3.45 -17.04 8.70
N TYR A 82 4.38 -16.99 9.66
CA TYR A 82 4.26 -16.10 10.81
C TYR A 82 4.20 -14.63 10.40
N CYS A 83 5.01 -14.20 9.41
CA CYS A 83 4.96 -12.84 8.89
C CYS A 83 3.56 -12.52 8.36
N VAL A 84 3.02 -13.36 7.48
CA VAL A 84 1.69 -13.15 6.86
C VAL A 84 0.61 -13.03 7.92
N ASP A 85 0.56 -13.95 8.88
CA ASP A 85 -0.47 -13.95 9.92
C ASP A 85 -0.34 -12.73 10.85
N LYS A 86 0.87 -12.35 11.19
CA LYS A 86 1.12 -11.17 12.01
C LYS A 86 0.70 -9.89 11.30
N GLN A 87 1.00 -9.77 10.00
CA GLN A 87 0.66 -8.56 9.27
C GLN A 87 -0.84 -8.43 8.96
N LYS A 88 -1.57 -9.52 8.85
CA LYS A 88 -3.04 -9.50 8.81
C LYS A 88 -3.64 -8.84 10.06
N ILE A 89 -3.01 -9.00 11.21
CA ILE A 89 -3.43 -8.32 12.45
C ILE A 89 -3.01 -6.85 12.41
N ASN A 90 -1.76 -6.57 12.03
CA ASN A 90 -1.19 -5.22 12.07
C ASN A 90 -1.88 -4.24 11.12
N ILE A 91 -2.36 -4.69 9.95
CA ILE A 91 -3.09 -3.86 8.97
C ILE A 91 -4.46 -3.39 9.48
N THR A 92 -5.03 -4.09 10.46
CA THR A 92 -6.41 -3.84 10.92
C THR A 92 -6.59 -2.42 11.44
N ARG A 93 -5.64 -1.91 12.23
CA ARG A 93 -5.74 -0.57 12.82
C ARG A 93 -5.66 0.55 11.78
N PRO A 94 -4.67 0.58 10.85
CA PRO A 94 -4.65 1.53 9.74
C PRO A 94 -5.91 1.46 8.89
N TYR A 95 -6.37 0.26 8.54
CA TYR A 95 -7.59 0.07 7.76
C TYR A 95 -8.83 0.68 8.42
N GLN A 96 -9.02 0.46 9.72
CA GLN A 96 -10.13 1.04 10.48
C GLN A 96 -10.03 2.57 10.56
N ALA A 97 -8.83 3.14 10.63
CA ALA A 97 -8.63 4.57 10.58
C ALA A 97 -9.05 5.15 9.22
N ALA A 98 -8.61 4.53 8.11
CA ALA A 98 -8.99 4.91 6.76
C ALA A 98 -10.51 4.84 6.53
N LEU A 99 -11.17 3.78 7.01
CA LEU A 99 -12.62 3.64 6.91
C LEU A 99 -13.38 4.74 7.65
N ARG A 100 -12.92 5.11 8.85
CA ARG A 100 -13.55 6.22 9.62
C ARG A 100 -13.43 7.54 8.89
N GLU A 101 -12.25 7.83 8.33
CA GLU A 101 -12.00 9.05 7.58
C GLU A 101 -12.83 9.13 6.29
N SER A 102 -13.03 7.99 5.63
CA SER A 102 -13.79 7.90 4.38
C SER A 102 -15.29 7.75 4.58
N SER A 103 -15.81 7.73 5.81
CA SER A 103 -17.18 7.33 6.12
C SER A 103 -18.26 8.16 5.40
N GLY A 104 -17.95 9.40 5.01
CA GLY A 104 -18.82 10.27 4.22
C GLY A 104 -18.76 10.04 2.70
N TYR A 105 -17.85 9.19 2.20
CA TYR A 105 -17.55 9.02 0.78
C TYR A 105 -17.75 7.57 0.35
N ARG A 106 -18.94 7.26 -0.14
CA ARG A 106 -19.35 5.88 -0.45
C ARG A 106 -18.38 5.15 -1.37
N ASP A 107 -17.97 5.78 -2.46
CA ASP A 107 -17.10 5.16 -3.47
C ASP A 107 -15.69 4.92 -2.90
N ALA A 108 -15.16 5.86 -2.11
CA ALA A 108 -13.89 5.68 -1.42
C ALA A 108 -13.92 4.52 -0.42
N VAL A 109 -15.02 4.34 0.32
CA VAL A 109 -15.23 3.20 1.23
C VAL A 109 -15.26 1.89 0.46
N GLU A 110 -15.89 1.85 -0.71
CA GLU A 110 -15.93 0.65 -1.56
C GLU A 110 -14.55 0.29 -2.09
N HIS A 111 -13.79 1.26 -2.61
CA HIS A 111 -12.41 1.03 -3.06
C HIS A 111 -11.50 0.57 -1.92
N LEU A 112 -11.63 1.13 -0.72
CA LEU A 112 -10.88 0.68 0.46
C LEU A 112 -11.18 -0.78 0.82
N ARG A 113 -12.44 -1.20 0.76
CA ARG A 113 -12.84 -2.60 1.02
C ARG A 113 -12.28 -3.54 -0.03
N ASN A 114 -12.35 -3.15 -1.30
CA ASN A 114 -11.81 -3.93 -2.41
C ASN A 114 -10.28 -4.06 -2.30
N LEU A 115 -9.58 -2.98 -1.95
CA LEU A 115 -8.14 -3.01 -1.71
C LEU A 115 -7.79 -3.93 -0.52
N GLN A 116 -8.53 -3.85 0.60
CA GLN A 116 -8.29 -4.71 1.76
C GLN A 116 -8.47 -6.19 1.40
N GLN A 117 -9.53 -6.54 0.67
CA GLN A 117 -9.76 -7.92 0.23
C GLN A 117 -8.64 -8.39 -0.71
N PHE A 118 -8.29 -7.57 -1.70
CA PHE A 118 -7.19 -7.87 -2.61
C PHE A 118 -5.86 -8.06 -1.87
N TRP A 119 -5.57 -7.20 -0.88
CA TRP A 119 -4.36 -7.33 -0.07
C TRP A 119 -4.31 -8.64 0.72
N LEU A 120 -5.43 -9.06 1.32
CA LEU A 120 -5.50 -10.35 2.00
C LEU A 120 -5.22 -11.53 1.05
N ASP A 121 -5.78 -11.47 -0.16
CA ASP A 121 -5.54 -12.47 -1.21
C ASP A 121 -4.07 -12.42 -1.70
N ALA A 122 -3.50 -11.23 -1.85
CA ALA A 122 -2.09 -11.02 -2.21
C ALA A 122 -1.15 -11.62 -1.16
N MET A 123 -1.44 -11.42 0.13
CA MET A 123 -0.69 -12.03 1.23
C MET A 123 -0.77 -13.56 1.20
N ALA A 124 -1.92 -14.13 0.89
CA ALA A 124 -2.08 -15.58 0.74
C ALA A 124 -1.27 -16.13 -0.45
N ARG A 125 -1.14 -15.34 -1.53
CA ARG A 125 -0.33 -15.70 -2.72
C ARG A 125 1.19 -15.63 -2.50
N LEU A 126 1.66 -15.11 -1.37
CA LEU A 126 3.07 -15.21 -0.99
C LEU A 126 3.49 -16.63 -0.64
N ARG A 127 2.53 -17.56 -0.50
CA ARG A 127 2.82 -18.97 -0.31
C ARG A 127 3.50 -19.55 -1.54
N TRP A 128 4.59 -20.28 -1.35
CA TRP A 128 5.20 -21.05 -2.42
C TRP A 128 4.44 -22.35 -2.66
N THR A 129 4.19 -22.66 -3.92
CA THR A 129 3.43 -23.85 -4.34
C THR A 129 4.30 -24.91 -5.01
N GLY A 130 5.64 -24.76 -4.93
CA GLY A 130 6.60 -25.70 -5.55
C GLY A 130 7.02 -25.31 -6.97
N GLU A 131 6.61 -24.11 -7.44
CA GLU A 131 7.02 -23.57 -8.74
C GLU A 131 8.53 -23.27 -8.79
N ALA A 132 9.08 -23.05 -10.00
CA ALA A 132 10.43 -22.56 -10.16
C ALA A 132 10.59 -21.17 -9.53
N ALA A 133 11.78 -20.83 -9.01
CA ALA A 133 12.02 -19.56 -8.32
C ALA A 133 11.67 -18.34 -9.20
N GLN A 134 11.95 -18.42 -10.50
CA GLN A 134 11.61 -17.35 -11.44
C GLN A 134 10.09 -17.19 -11.59
N ASP A 135 9.34 -18.27 -11.72
CA ASP A 135 7.88 -18.24 -11.82
C ASP A 135 7.24 -17.67 -10.55
N TYR A 136 7.82 -17.98 -9.39
CA TYR A 136 7.42 -17.39 -8.12
C TYR A 136 7.64 -15.88 -8.12
N GLU A 137 8.84 -15.42 -8.45
CA GLU A 137 9.17 -13.98 -8.48
C GLU A 137 8.29 -13.23 -9.50
N ASP A 138 8.09 -13.76 -10.70
CA ASP A 138 7.22 -13.15 -11.72
C ASP A 138 5.77 -13.04 -11.22
N ARG A 139 5.28 -14.07 -10.53
CA ARG A 139 3.94 -14.05 -9.93
C ARG A 139 3.80 -12.99 -8.82
N VAL A 140 4.76 -12.88 -7.92
CA VAL A 140 4.68 -11.90 -6.83
C VAL A 140 4.91 -10.46 -7.29
N ILE A 141 5.72 -10.26 -8.36
CA ILE A 141 5.86 -8.96 -9.02
C ILE A 141 4.52 -8.54 -9.62
N LYS A 142 3.87 -9.41 -10.38
CA LYS A 142 2.56 -9.13 -10.96
C LYS A 142 1.50 -8.77 -9.91
N VAL A 143 1.49 -9.50 -8.79
CA VAL A 143 0.58 -9.19 -7.67
C VAL A 143 0.89 -7.82 -7.07
N TYR A 144 2.16 -7.45 -6.97
CA TYR A 144 2.58 -6.14 -6.48
C TYR A 144 2.14 -5.00 -7.42
N ASP A 145 2.25 -5.19 -8.73
CA ASP A 145 1.79 -4.21 -9.73
C ASP A 145 0.27 -4.02 -9.66
N GLU A 146 -0.49 -5.12 -9.54
CA GLU A 146 -1.94 -5.06 -9.34
C GLU A 146 -2.32 -4.34 -8.02
N LEU A 147 -1.54 -4.56 -6.96
CA LEU A 147 -1.73 -3.90 -5.67
C LEU A 147 -1.49 -2.40 -5.78
N SER A 148 -0.42 -1.99 -6.48
CA SER A 148 -0.08 -0.59 -6.72
C SER A 148 -1.19 0.13 -7.48
N TRP A 149 -1.75 -0.51 -8.51
CA TRP A 149 -2.87 0.05 -9.26
C TRP A 149 -4.12 0.25 -8.39
N LYS A 150 -4.46 -0.71 -7.54
CA LYS A 150 -5.60 -0.58 -6.61
C LYS A 150 -5.40 0.50 -5.54
N ILE A 151 -4.16 0.75 -5.14
CA ILE A 151 -3.81 1.87 -4.27
C ILE A 151 -4.12 3.21 -4.95
N ASP A 152 -3.75 3.33 -6.23
CA ASP A 152 -4.02 4.54 -7.00
C ASP A 152 -5.53 4.77 -7.23
N GLU A 153 -6.32 3.70 -7.41
CA GLU A 153 -7.79 3.80 -7.44
C GLU A 153 -8.35 4.42 -6.15
N VAL A 154 -7.86 3.99 -4.98
CA VAL A 154 -8.28 4.57 -3.68
C VAL A 154 -7.90 6.04 -3.60
N ARG A 155 -6.66 6.41 -3.96
CA ARG A 155 -6.19 7.80 -3.93
C ARG A 155 -7.05 8.71 -4.80
N VAL A 156 -7.29 8.30 -6.05
CA VAL A 156 -8.10 9.07 -7.01
C VAL A 156 -9.54 9.21 -6.51
N SER A 157 -10.14 8.13 -6.02
CA SER A 157 -11.51 8.17 -5.52
C SER A 157 -11.66 9.10 -4.32
N PHE A 158 -10.68 9.09 -3.40
CA PHE A 158 -10.71 9.93 -2.21
C PHE A 158 -10.47 11.40 -2.54
N SER A 159 -9.48 11.74 -3.37
CA SER A 159 -9.23 13.12 -3.79
C SER A 159 -10.42 13.71 -4.54
N THR A 160 -11.02 12.95 -5.45
CA THR A 160 -12.23 13.37 -6.19
C THR A 160 -13.41 13.63 -5.24
N ALA A 161 -13.57 12.81 -4.20
CA ALA A 161 -14.63 12.98 -3.22
C ALA A 161 -14.42 14.23 -2.36
N GLN A 162 -13.19 14.54 -1.98
CA GLN A 162 -12.84 15.77 -1.24
C GLN A 162 -13.07 17.04 -2.09
N ASP A 163 -12.66 17.01 -3.37
CA ASP A 163 -12.85 18.13 -4.28
C ASP A 163 -14.33 18.44 -4.48
N ASN A 164 -15.16 17.39 -4.66
CA ASN A 164 -16.61 17.55 -4.78
C ASN A 164 -17.27 18.09 -3.50
N ALA A 165 -16.77 17.71 -2.32
CA ALA A 165 -17.26 18.21 -1.03
C ALA A 165 -16.84 19.65 -0.77
N SER A 166 -15.71 20.08 -1.31
CA SER A 166 -15.14 21.43 -1.15
C SER A 166 -15.67 22.42 -2.19
N ALA A 167 -16.30 21.94 -3.28
CA ALA A 167 -16.87 22.80 -4.30
C ALA A 167 -18.00 23.65 -3.70
N PRO A 168 -17.94 24.99 -3.75
CA PRO A 168 -19.03 25.82 -3.29
C PRO A 168 -20.30 25.44 -4.05
N ALA A 169 -21.41 25.25 -3.34
CA ALA A 169 -22.71 24.91 -3.92
C ALA A 169 -23.11 25.96 -4.98
N ALA A 170 -22.51 25.85 -6.16
CA ALA A 170 -22.76 26.73 -7.28
C ALA A 170 -24.20 26.49 -7.75
N GLY A 171 -25.13 27.30 -7.26
CA GLY A 171 -26.39 27.45 -7.93
C GLY A 171 -27.65 26.88 -7.28
N ALA A 172 -27.78 26.92 -5.97
CA ALA A 172 -29.10 27.01 -5.40
C ALA A 172 -29.66 28.43 -5.71
N LYS A 173 -30.01 28.70 -6.97
CA LYS A 173 -30.90 29.83 -7.30
C LYS A 173 -32.16 29.64 -6.45
N ALA A 174 -32.24 30.41 -5.37
CA ALA A 174 -33.45 30.56 -4.58
C ALA A 174 -34.59 30.86 -5.54
N LYS A 175 -35.44 29.87 -5.79
CA LYS A 175 -36.71 30.06 -6.50
C LYS A 175 -37.52 30.99 -5.61
N ALA A 176 -37.61 32.27 -6.00
CA ALA A 176 -38.40 33.23 -5.29
C ALA A 176 -39.82 32.69 -5.10
N PRO A 177 -40.42 32.82 -3.91
CA PRO A 177 -41.77 32.34 -3.66
C PRO A 177 -42.73 33.07 -4.62
N PRO A 178 -43.75 32.38 -5.18
CA PRO A 178 -44.73 32.99 -6.07
C PRO A 178 -45.48 34.08 -5.32
N LYS A 179 -45.48 35.29 -5.90
CA LYS A 179 -46.25 36.44 -5.38
C LYS A 179 -47.72 36.03 -5.26
N ALA A 180 -48.21 36.05 -4.04
CA ALA A 180 -49.64 35.88 -3.77
C ALA A 180 -50.44 36.98 -4.51
N LYS A 181 -51.35 36.54 -5.37
CA LYS A 181 -52.32 37.43 -6.03
C LYS A 181 -53.28 38.03 -4.97
N ALA A 182 -53.31 39.35 -4.87
CA ALA A 182 -54.29 40.06 -4.03
C ALA A 182 -55.74 39.76 -4.45
N PRO A 183 -56.68 39.65 -3.50
CA PRO A 183 -58.07 39.41 -3.82
C PRO A 183 -58.70 40.63 -4.45
N THR A 184 -59.31 40.47 -5.64
CA THR A 184 -60.12 41.50 -6.32
C THR A 184 -61.41 41.71 -5.55
N LYS A 185 -61.62 42.89 -4.95
CA LYS A 185 -62.91 43.29 -4.42
C LYS A 185 -63.86 43.48 -5.59
N LYS A 186 -64.97 42.71 -5.60
CA LYS A 186 -66.18 43.00 -6.40
C LYS A 186 -67.09 43.98 -5.59
N ASN A 187 -67.39 45.13 -6.17
CA ASN A 187 -68.58 45.92 -5.86
C ASN A 187 -69.79 45.32 -6.53
#